data_ba6f9d1cc7f0c027aacf86724968065a
#
_entry.id   ba6f9d1cc7f0c027aacf86724968065a
#
_cell.length_a   1.000
_cell.length_b   1.000
_cell.length_c   1.000
_cell.angle_alpha   90.00
_cell.angle_beta   90.00
_cell.angle_gamma   90.00
#
_symmetry.space_group_name_H-M   'P 1'
#
loop_
_entity.id
_entity.type
_entity.pdbx_description
1 polymer ?
#
loop_
_entity_poly.entity_id
_entity_poly.type
_entity_poly.pdbx_seq_one_letter_code
_entity_poly.pdbx_strand_id
1 'polypeptide(L)'
;DLEFIPQEGIYAVPYAANAAGILYNKDMFDANGWEIPQTWSEFTELCETIKATGTNPLYFGYKDTWTCLAPWNALAVGLAPADVCSRVNSGDTTFKAEYREVADKIKVLLDYAEPNPYAYSYNDACTAFARGESAMYPIGSYAVPQILSVNPDMNIDSFPFPANENEADNVLNSGIDLQFSVMKESKNKEAAYE
;
A
#
# COMPACT_ATOMS: atom_id res chain seq x y z
N ASP A 1 16.61 -9.10 -2.48
CA ASP A 1 16.89 -8.94 -3.90
C ASP A 1 16.96 -7.46 -4.24
N LEU A 2 18.14 -7.04 -4.67
CA LEU A 2 18.39 -5.67 -5.10
C LEU A 2 18.15 -5.58 -6.61
N GLU A 3 16.94 -5.86 -7.06
CA GLU A 3 16.59 -6.02 -8.47
C GLU A 3 16.81 -4.76 -9.34
N PHE A 4 17.15 -3.63 -8.74
CA PHE A 4 17.41 -2.38 -9.45
C PHE A 4 18.88 -1.95 -9.45
N ILE A 5 19.83 -2.86 -9.22
CA ILE A 5 21.24 -2.52 -9.38
C ILE A 5 21.62 -2.70 -10.85
N PRO A 6 21.81 -1.63 -11.62
CA PRO A 6 22.15 -1.72 -13.03
C PRO A 6 23.58 -2.23 -13.29
N GLN A 7 24.34 -2.49 -12.23
CA GLN A 7 25.71 -2.97 -12.24
C GLN A 7 25.91 -4.01 -11.15
N GLU A 8 26.78 -4.98 -11.41
CA GLU A 8 27.15 -6.01 -10.45
C GLU A 8 27.86 -5.38 -9.22
N GLY A 9 27.41 -5.71 -8.01
CA GLY A 9 27.98 -5.22 -6.76
C GLY A 9 26.93 -4.94 -5.68
N ILE A 10 27.41 -4.64 -4.47
CA ILE A 10 26.58 -4.19 -3.33
C ILE A 10 26.83 -2.70 -3.13
N TYR A 11 25.82 -1.88 -3.37
CA TYR A 11 25.92 -0.42 -3.35
C TYR A 11 25.21 0.23 -2.16
N ALA A 12 24.40 -0.53 -1.44
CA ALA A 12 23.64 -0.05 -0.30
C ALA A 12 23.38 -1.17 0.70
N VAL A 13 23.24 -0.80 1.97
CA VAL A 13 22.87 -1.71 3.06
C VAL A 13 21.46 -1.39 3.49
N PRO A 14 20.48 -2.32 3.34
CA PRO A 14 19.12 -2.11 3.79
C PRO A 14 19.05 -2.13 5.32
N TYR A 15 18.25 -1.22 5.89
CA TYR A 15 18.01 -1.18 7.34
C TYR A 15 16.53 -1.16 7.71
N ALA A 16 15.64 -0.93 6.76
CA ALA A 16 14.20 -1.00 6.96
C ALA A 16 13.51 -1.68 5.78
N ALA A 17 12.49 -2.45 6.09
CA ALA A 17 11.57 -3.03 5.12
C ALA A 17 10.15 -2.56 5.42
N ASN A 18 9.29 -2.53 4.42
CA ASN A 18 7.86 -2.28 4.58
C ASN A 18 7.02 -3.32 3.85
N ALA A 19 5.74 -3.32 4.16
CA ALA A 19 4.72 -4.02 3.41
C ALA A 19 3.56 -3.04 3.16
N ALA A 20 3.01 -3.09 1.95
CA ALA A 20 1.83 -2.32 1.58
C ALA A 20 0.67 -3.27 1.24
N GLY A 21 -0.45 -3.00 1.84
CA GLY A 21 -1.69 -3.74 1.71
C GLY A 21 -2.84 -2.87 2.21
N ILE A 22 -3.67 -3.43 3.05
CA ILE A 22 -4.77 -2.73 3.69
C ILE A 22 -4.62 -2.84 5.20
N LEU A 23 -4.44 -1.71 5.89
CA LEU A 23 -4.60 -1.63 7.33
C LEU A 23 -6.09 -1.60 7.66
N TYR A 24 -6.50 -2.27 8.73
CA TYR A 24 -7.89 -2.25 9.17
C TYR A 24 -8.01 -2.12 10.69
N ASN A 25 -9.14 -1.56 11.13
CA ASN A 25 -9.49 -1.43 12.54
C ASN A 25 -10.15 -2.73 13.01
N LYS A 26 -9.41 -3.55 13.76
CA LYS A 26 -9.88 -4.86 14.26
C LYS A 26 -11.11 -4.72 15.12
N ASP A 27 -11.18 -3.72 15.99
CA ASP A 27 -12.32 -3.56 16.88
C ASP A 27 -13.60 -3.27 16.11
N MET A 28 -13.51 -2.53 14.99
CA MET A 28 -14.66 -2.31 14.10
C MET A 28 -15.06 -3.59 13.38
N PHE A 29 -14.09 -4.39 12.92
CA PHE A 29 -14.35 -5.67 12.26
C PHE A 29 -15.02 -6.63 13.23
N ASP A 30 -14.47 -6.81 14.42
CA ASP A 30 -15.01 -7.70 15.45
C ASP A 30 -16.42 -7.27 15.90
N ALA A 31 -16.63 -5.97 16.11
CA ALA A 31 -17.93 -5.44 16.55
C ALA A 31 -19.05 -5.62 15.52
N ASN A 32 -18.73 -5.64 14.23
CA ASN A 32 -19.68 -5.76 13.15
C ASN A 32 -19.72 -7.16 12.52
N GLY A 33 -18.83 -8.07 12.93
CA GLY A 33 -18.71 -9.41 12.36
C GLY A 33 -18.22 -9.40 10.91
N TRP A 34 -17.40 -8.41 10.54
CA TRP A 34 -16.77 -8.35 9.21
C TRP A 34 -15.58 -9.31 9.14
N GLU A 35 -15.50 -10.03 8.02
CA GLU A 35 -14.43 -10.97 7.76
C GLU A 35 -13.39 -10.39 6.80
N ILE A 36 -12.15 -10.88 6.86
CA ILE A 36 -11.07 -10.47 5.95
C ILE A 36 -11.35 -11.05 4.56
N PRO A 37 -11.50 -10.19 3.54
CA PRO A 37 -11.81 -10.64 2.18
C PRO A 37 -10.58 -11.32 1.55
N GLN A 38 -10.82 -12.39 0.82
CA GLN A 38 -9.79 -13.18 0.15
C GLN A 38 -9.76 -12.91 -1.37
N THR A 39 -10.83 -12.32 -1.92
CA THR A 39 -10.95 -12.03 -3.34
C THR A 39 -11.35 -10.57 -3.58
N TRP A 40 -11.15 -10.09 -4.81
CA TRP A 40 -11.59 -8.74 -5.17
C TRP A 40 -13.10 -8.56 -5.03
N SER A 41 -13.88 -9.56 -5.42
CA SER A 41 -15.35 -9.52 -5.27
C SER A 41 -15.77 -9.44 -3.81
N GLU A 42 -15.20 -10.25 -2.92
CA GLU A 42 -15.45 -10.18 -1.48
C GLU A 42 -15.03 -8.83 -0.88
N PHE A 43 -13.92 -8.26 -1.34
CA PHE A 43 -13.46 -6.95 -0.89
C PHE A 43 -14.43 -5.83 -1.26
N THR A 44 -14.93 -5.83 -2.49
CA THR A 44 -15.91 -4.82 -2.92
C THR A 44 -17.26 -5.01 -2.22
N GLU A 45 -17.70 -6.23 -1.96
CA GLU A 45 -18.89 -6.54 -1.18
C GLU A 45 -18.75 -6.09 0.28
N LEU A 46 -17.58 -6.30 0.88
CA LEU A 46 -17.25 -5.77 2.21
C LEU A 46 -17.33 -4.24 2.22
N CYS A 47 -16.76 -3.57 1.23
CA CYS A 47 -16.82 -2.11 1.12
C CYS A 47 -18.27 -1.61 1.02
N GLU A 48 -19.14 -2.27 0.25
CA GLU A 48 -20.58 -1.94 0.19
C GLU A 48 -21.27 -2.16 1.54
N THR A 49 -20.93 -3.25 2.22
CA THR A 49 -21.47 -3.57 3.56
C THR A 49 -21.10 -2.49 4.57
N ILE A 50 -19.82 -2.10 4.61
CA ILE A 50 -19.33 -1.03 5.50
C ILE A 50 -20.00 0.30 5.17
N LYS A 51 -20.07 0.66 3.89
CA LYS A 51 -20.71 1.89 3.42
C LYS A 51 -22.19 1.98 3.82
N ALA A 52 -22.89 0.86 3.81
CA ALA A 52 -24.29 0.78 4.25
C ALA A 52 -24.49 1.09 5.75
N THR A 53 -23.46 0.97 6.58
CA THR A 53 -23.50 1.38 8.00
C THR A 53 -23.33 2.88 8.20
N GLY A 54 -22.98 3.64 7.15
CA GLY A 54 -22.65 5.06 7.22
C GLY A 54 -21.17 5.34 7.54
N THR A 55 -20.32 4.31 7.65
CA THR A 55 -18.87 4.42 7.82
C THR A 55 -18.19 4.50 6.46
N ASN A 56 -17.11 5.28 6.34
CA ASN A 56 -16.27 5.23 5.14
C ASN A 56 -15.56 3.85 5.10
N PRO A 57 -15.70 3.08 4.02
CA PRO A 57 -14.92 1.84 3.89
C PRO A 57 -13.43 2.10 3.88
N LEU A 58 -13.00 3.10 3.11
CA LEU A 58 -11.60 3.46 2.89
C LEU A 58 -11.37 4.93 3.23
N TYR A 59 -10.11 5.26 3.52
CA TYR A 59 -9.64 6.64 3.62
C TYR A 59 -8.35 6.81 2.81
N PHE A 60 -8.20 7.96 2.14
CA PHE A 60 -7.02 8.26 1.33
C PHE A 60 -6.46 9.65 1.64
N GLY A 61 -5.15 9.77 1.59
CA GLY A 61 -4.46 11.06 1.78
C GLY A 61 -3.90 11.62 0.47
N TYR A 62 -4.68 11.64 -0.61
CA TYR A 62 -4.22 11.90 -1.98
C TYR A 62 -3.81 13.34 -2.27
N LYS A 63 -4.00 14.26 -1.32
CA LYS A 63 -3.33 15.57 -1.35
C LYS A 63 -1.81 15.40 -1.38
N ASP A 64 -1.29 14.43 -0.66
CA ASP A 64 0.10 14.00 -0.76
C ASP A 64 0.19 12.90 -1.83
N THR A 65 0.50 13.28 -3.05
CA THR A 65 0.39 12.42 -4.25
C THR A 65 1.16 11.09 -4.15
N TRP A 66 2.22 11.03 -3.35
CA TRP A 66 2.98 9.80 -3.14
C TRP A 66 2.15 8.67 -2.49
N THR A 67 1.10 9.02 -1.71
CA THR A 67 0.24 8.03 -1.05
C THR A 67 -0.54 7.17 -2.05
N CYS A 68 -0.72 7.66 -3.29
CA CYS A 68 -1.33 6.88 -4.38
C CYS A 68 -0.51 5.63 -4.73
N LEU A 69 0.80 5.62 -4.43
CA LEU A 69 1.68 4.51 -4.77
C LEU A 69 1.41 3.25 -3.93
N ALA A 70 0.94 3.40 -2.68
CA ALA A 70 0.71 2.25 -1.83
C ALA A 70 -0.38 1.30 -2.40
N PRO A 71 -1.62 1.74 -2.66
CA PRO A 71 -2.63 0.88 -3.27
C PRO A 71 -2.28 0.51 -4.72
N TRP A 72 -1.64 1.42 -5.48
CA TRP A 72 -1.21 1.12 -6.85
C TRP A 72 -0.23 -0.05 -6.89
N ASN A 73 0.84 0.01 -6.10
CA ASN A 73 1.86 -1.03 -6.07
C ASN A 73 1.31 -2.34 -5.52
N ALA A 74 0.46 -2.28 -4.47
CA ALA A 74 -0.16 -3.46 -3.91
C ALA A 74 -1.07 -4.21 -4.91
N LEU A 75 -1.79 -3.49 -5.76
CA LEU A 75 -2.55 -4.08 -6.86
C LEU A 75 -1.64 -4.56 -7.99
N ALA A 76 -0.63 -3.77 -8.35
CA ALA A 76 0.23 -4.05 -9.49
C ALA A 76 1.03 -5.34 -9.33
N VAL A 77 1.54 -5.65 -8.14
CA VAL A 77 2.29 -6.89 -7.89
C VAL A 77 1.43 -8.15 -8.03
N GLY A 78 0.11 -8.05 -7.81
CA GLY A 78 -0.84 -9.15 -7.99
C GLY A 78 -1.40 -9.28 -9.40
N LEU A 79 -1.42 -8.19 -10.18
CA LEU A 79 -2.12 -8.14 -11.48
C LEU A 79 -1.17 -8.10 -12.67
N ALA A 80 0.00 -7.48 -12.53
CA ALA A 80 0.94 -7.35 -13.64
C ALA A 80 1.94 -8.53 -13.65
N PRO A 81 2.42 -8.94 -14.84
CA PRO A 81 3.47 -9.94 -14.93
C PRO A 81 4.76 -9.51 -14.22
N ALA A 82 5.44 -10.45 -13.56
CA ALA A 82 6.68 -10.16 -12.81
C ALA A 82 7.80 -9.59 -13.72
N ASP A 83 7.78 -9.88 -15.00
CA ASP A 83 8.73 -9.43 -16.00
C ASP A 83 8.29 -8.16 -16.76
N VAL A 84 7.25 -7.47 -16.29
CA VAL A 84 6.65 -6.30 -16.96
C VAL A 84 7.67 -5.24 -17.36
N CYS A 85 8.60 -4.91 -16.44
CA CYS A 85 9.62 -3.89 -16.72
C CYS A 85 10.58 -4.32 -17.87
N SER A 86 11.01 -5.57 -17.88
CA SER A 86 11.89 -6.08 -18.93
C SER A 86 11.17 -6.15 -20.29
N ARG A 87 9.91 -6.55 -20.32
CA ARG A 87 9.07 -6.56 -21.53
C ARG A 87 8.78 -5.17 -22.08
N VAL A 88 8.59 -4.18 -21.20
CA VAL A 88 8.46 -2.78 -21.63
C VAL A 88 9.79 -2.26 -22.19
N ASN A 89 10.91 -2.57 -21.53
CA ASN A 89 12.24 -2.16 -22.01
C ASN A 89 12.64 -2.79 -23.36
N SER A 90 12.21 -4.02 -23.63
CA SER A 90 12.42 -4.67 -24.94
C SER A 90 11.45 -4.20 -26.03
N GLY A 91 10.38 -3.48 -25.64
CA GLY A 91 9.36 -3.01 -26.58
C GLY A 91 8.27 -4.04 -26.87
N ASP A 92 8.22 -5.16 -26.14
CA ASP A 92 7.22 -6.23 -26.32
C ASP A 92 5.83 -5.81 -25.82
N THR A 93 5.77 -4.85 -24.92
CA THR A 93 4.52 -4.33 -24.34
C THR A 93 4.67 -2.87 -23.91
N THR A 94 3.65 -2.32 -23.26
CA THR A 94 3.65 -0.97 -22.68
C THR A 94 3.06 -0.98 -21.28
N PHE A 95 3.49 -0.09 -20.39
CA PHE A 95 2.85 0.09 -19.08
C PHE A 95 1.35 0.37 -19.18
N LYS A 96 0.92 1.08 -20.21
CA LYS A 96 -0.51 1.33 -20.45
C LYS A 96 -1.31 0.05 -20.68
N ALA A 97 -0.74 -0.94 -21.35
CA ALA A 97 -1.40 -2.23 -21.57
C ALA A 97 -1.43 -3.05 -20.28
N GLU A 98 -0.28 -3.21 -19.64
CA GLU A 98 -0.10 -4.11 -18.49
C GLU A 98 -0.75 -3.58 -17.20
N TYR A 99 -0.83 -2.25 -17.02
CA TYR A 99 -1.41 -1.64 -15.81
C TYR A 99 -2.84 -1.12 -16.01
N ARG A 100 -3.50 -1.54 -17.10
CA ARG A 100 -4.88 -1.12 -17.37
C ARG A 100 -5.83 -1.52 -16.25
N GLU A 101 -5.77 -2.78 -15.85
CA GLU A 101 -6.62 -3.34 -14.80
C GLU A 101 -6.33 -2.70 -13.45
N VAL A 102 -5.05 -2.44 -13.12
CA VAL A 102 -4.68 -1.70 -11.90
C VAL A 102 -5.37 -0.34 -11.86
N ALA A 103 -5.31 0.42 -12.97
CA ALA A 103 -5.94 1.73 -13.06
C ALA A 103 -7.47 1.66 -12.94
N ASP A 104 -8.10 0.64 -13.51
CA ASP A 104 -9.55 0.47 -13.44
C ASP A 104 -9.98 0.08 -12.00
N LYS A 105 -9.23 -0.77 -11.30
CA LYS A 105 -9.48 -1.09 -9.88
C LYS A 105 -9.26 0.13 -8.96
N ILE A 106 -8.22 0.94 -9.18
CA ILE A 106 -8.04 2.21 -8.43
C ILE A 106 -9.25 3.13 -8.56
N LYS A 107 -9.88 3.21 -9.74
CA LYS A 107 -11.11 3.99 -9.90
C LYS A 107 -12.27 3.45 -9.06
N VAL A 108 -12.40 2.13 -8.98
CA VAL A 108 -13.42 1.49 -8.13
C VAL A 108 -13.17 1.82 -6.65
N LEU A 109 -11.92 1.85 -6.19
CA LEU A 109 -11.60 2.23 -4.80
C LEU A 109 -12.06 3.65 -4.45
N LEU A 110 -12.07 4.58 -5.41
CA LEU A 110 -12.52 5.95 -5.18
C LEU A 110 -14.03 6.03 -4.87
N ASP A 111 -14.82 5.07 -5.30
CA ASP A 111 -16.26 4.99 -4.97
C ASP A 111 -16.50 4.63 -3.49
N TYR A 112 -15.48 4.13 -2.82
CA TYR A 112 -15.47 3.74 -1.40
C TYR A 112 -14.64 4.66 -0.51
N ALA A 113 -14.07 5.70 -1.10
CA ALA A 113 -13.27 6.70 -0.40
C ALA A 113 -14.15 7.66 0.43
N GLU A 114 -13.51 8.34 1.36
CA GLU A 114 -14.07 9.52 2.01
C GLU A 114 -14.42 10.61 0.97
N PRO A 115 -15.36 11.52 1.28
CA PRO A 115 -15.66 12.64 0.40
C PRO A 115 -14.42 13.50 0.11
N ASN A 116 -14.08 13.67 -1.17
CA ASN A 116 -12.95 14.49 -1.63
C ASN A 116 -11.57 14.04 -1.11
N PRO A 117 -11.09 12.83 -1.46
CA PRO A 117 -9.82 12.27 -0.98
C PRO A 117 -8.58 13.12 -1.35
N TYR A 118 -8.71 14.01 -2.32
CA TYR A 118 -7.64 14.92 -2.75
C TYR A 118 -7.45 16.14 -1.82
N ALA A 119 -8.33 16.35 -0.86
CA ALA A 119 -8.23 17.44 0.11
C ALA A 119 -7.39 17.09 1.34
N TYR A 120 -7.19 15.80 1.61
CA TYR A 120 -6.56 15.32 2.82
C TYR A 120 -5.12 14.86 2.57
N SER A 121 -4.23 15.25 3.49
CA SER A 121 -2.83 14.82 3.52
C SER A 121 -2.69 13.41 4.10
N TYR A 122 -1.49 12.84 4.00
CA TYR A 122 -1.13 11.60 4.69
C TYR A 122 -1.41 11.66 6.20
N ASN A 123 -1.03 12.78 6.85
CA ASN A 123 -1.26 12.95 8.28
C ASN A 123 -2.76 13.09 8.61
N ASP A 124 -3.54 13.75 7.76
CA ASP A 124 -4.99 13.83 7.94
C ASP A 124 -5.62 12.44 7.84
N ALA A 125 -5.22 11.62 6.87
CA ALA A 125 -5.70 10.26 6.69
C ALA A 125 -5.32 9.34 7.86
N CYS A 126 -4.08 9.40 8.35
CA CYS A 126 -3.68 8.68 9.55
C CYS A 126 -4.52 9.08 10.77
N THR A 127 -4.80 10.37 10.92
CA THR A 127 -5.62 10.91 12.03
C THR A 127 -7.08 10.45 11.91
N ALA A 128 -7.66 10.51 10.72
CA ALA A 128 -9.03 10.08 10.48
C ALA A 128 -9.21 8.57 10.74
N PHE A 129 -8.29 7.75 10.23
CA PHE A 129 -8.29 6.32 10.49
C PHE A 129 -8.13 6.01 11.98
N ALA A 130 -7.20 6.68 12.68
CA ALA A 130 -7.00 6.53 14.12
C ALA A 130 -8.25 6.88 14.97
N ARG A 131 -9.11 7.76 14.44
CA ARG A 131 -10.40 8.15 15.06
C ARG A 131 -11.57 7.24 14.67
N GLY A 132 -11.34 6.24 13.82
CA GLY A 132 -12.38 5.34 13.34
C GLY A 132 -13.32 5.97 12.29
N GLU A 133 -12.87 7.02 11.57
CA GLU A 133 -13.64 7.64 10.49
C GLU A 133 -13.70 6.76 9.23
N SER A 134 -12.83 5.74 9.15
CA SER A 134 -12.91 4.66 8.17
C SER A 134 -12.59 3.32 8.81
N ALA A 135 -13.07 2.24 8.20
CA ALA A 135 -12.79 0.88 8.66
C ALA A 135 -11.43 0.37 8.19
N MET A 136 -10.99 0.82 7.02
CA MET A 136 -9.77 0.37 6.35
C MET A 136 -8.98 1.57 5.80
N TYR A 137 -7.65 1.37 5.66
CA TYR A 137 -6.73 2.34 5.05
C TYR A 137 -5.71 1.62 4.15
N PRO A 138 -5.84 1.74 2.81
CA PRO A 138 -4.89 1.15 1.85
C PRO A 138 -3.57 1.92 1.86
N ILE A 139 -2.64 1.50 2.70
CA ILE A 139 -1.35 2.16 2.94
C ILE A 139 -0.30 1.14 3.37
N GLY A 140 0.96 1.56 3.48
CA GLY A 140 2.04 0.70 3.97
C GLY A 140 2.16 0.67 5.49
N SER A 141 2.85 -0.35 5.99
CA SER A 141 3.10 -0.58 7.41
C SER A 141 3.80 0.57 8.13
N TYR A 142 4.48 1.45 7.39
CA TYR A 142 5.10 2.67 7.89
C TYR A 142 4.09 3.68 8.48
N ALA A 143 2.79 3.54 8.16
CA ALA A 143 1.75 4.41 8.72
C ALA A 143 1.38 4.06 10.17
N VAL A 144 1.63 2.83 10.62
CA VAL A 144 1.22 2.35 11.95
C VAL A 144 1.76 3.24 13.09
N PRO A 145 3.05 3.62 13.14
CA PRO A 145 3.53 4.52 14.19
C PRO A 145 2.83 5.88 14.20
N GLN A 146 2.50 6.43 13.03
CA GLN A 146 1.80 7.71 12.91
C GLN A 146 0.35 7.60 13.40
N ILE A 147 -0.34 6.51 13.08
CA ILE A 147 -1.70 6.23 13.55
C ILE A 147 -1.71 6.05 15.07
N LEU A 148 -0.80 5.26 15.61
CA LEU A 148 -0.68 5.01 17.05
C LEU A 148 -0.23 6.25 17.84
N SER A 149 0.42 7.23 17.22
CA SER A 149 0.71 8.52 17.86
C SER A 149 -0.55 9.34 18.16
N VAL A 150 -1.64 9.10 17.40
CA VAL A 150 -2.95 9.75 17.59
C VAL A 150 -3.84 8.92 18.52
N ASN A 151 -3.86 7.60 18.34
CA ASN A 151 -4.64 6.68 19.17
C ASN A 151 -3.76 5.47 19.56
N PRO A 152 -3.05 5.54 20.71
CA PRO A 152 -2.13 4.49 21.15
C PRO A 152 -2.79 3.13 21.41
N ASP A 153 -4.08 3.12 21.73
CA ASP A 153 -4.86 1.92 22.08
C ASP A 153 -5.58 1.30 20.86
N MET A 154 -5.38 1.86 19.67
CA MET A 154 -6.05 1.35 18.45
C MET A 154 -5.54 -0.05 18.10
N ASN A 155 -6.46 -1.00 17.95
CA ASN A 155 -6.17 -2.36 17.55
C ASN A 155 -6.13 -2.45 16.02
N ILE A 156 -4.90 -2.43 15.48
CA ILE A 156 -4.65 -2.40 14.03
C ILE A 156 -4.09 -3.75 13.60
N ASP A 157 -4.56 -4.25 12.47
CA ASP A 157 -3.93 -5.35 11.76
C ASP A 157 -3.94 -5.06 10.25
N SER A 158 -3.41 -5.96 9.44
CA SER A 158 -3.30 -5.76 8.00
C SER A 158 -3.54 -7.06 7.23
N PHE A 159 -3.98 -6.92 5.99
CA PHE A 159 -4.06 -8.03 5.04
C PHE A 159 -3.54 -7.62 3.66
N PRO A 160 -3.05 -8.60 2.86
CA PRO A 160 -2.65 -8.34 1.48
C PRO A 160 -3.82 -7.80 0.68
N PHE A 161 -3.54 -6.93 -0.28
CA PHE A 161 -4.61 -6.41 -1.15
C PHE A 161 -5.21 -7.58 -1.96
N PRO A 162 -6.51 -7.88 -1.86
CA PRO A 162 -7.13 -8.97 -2.60
C PRO A 162 -7.40 -8.54 -4.05
N ALA A 163 -6.32 -8.51 -4.86
CA ALA A 163 -6.36 -7.99 -6.22
C ALA A 163 -7.05 -8.92 -7.21
N ASN A 164 -7.09 -10.22 -6.92
CA ASN A 164 -7.57 -11.29 -7.82
C ASN A 164 -8.84 -11.96 -7.30
N GLU A 165 -9.51 -12.71 -8.19
CA GLU A 165 -10.65 -13.56 -7.82
C GLU A 165 -10.22 -14.95 -7.32
N ASN A 166 -8.95 -15.27 -7.38
CA ASN A 166 -8.37 -16.46 -6.79
C ASN A 166 -7.42 -16.04 -5.67
N GLU A 167 -7.70 -16.44 -4.44
CA GLU A 167 -6.89 -16.12 -3.25
C GLU A 167 -5.41 -16.47 -3.44
N ALA A 168 -5.12 -17.60 -4.10
CA ALA A 168 -3.76 -18.08 -4.31
C ALA A 168 -2.90 -17.14 -5.19
N ASP A 169 -3.53 -16.26 -5.96
CA ASP A 169 -2.85 -15.28 -6.83
C ASP A 169 -2.62 -13.93 -6.12
N ASN A 170 -3.15 -13.76 -4.92
CA ASN A 170 -2.93 -12.56 -4.13
C ASN A 170 -1.58 -12.61 -3.43
N VAL A 171 -0.81 -11.55 -3.58
CA VAL A 171 0.55 -11.45 -3.04
C VAL A 171 0.71 -10.19 -2.19
N LEU A 172 1.52 -10.31 -1.15
CA LEU A 172 1.87 -9.16 -0.33
C LEU A 172 2.92 -8.32 -1.05
N ASN A 173 2.62 -7.04 -1.29
CA ASN A 173 3.62 -6.09 -1.74
C ASN A 173 4.55 -5.74 -0.57
N SER A 174 5.75 -6.32 -0.56
CA SER A 174 6.75 -6.08 0.48
C SER A 174 8.13 -5.95 -0.13
N GLY A 175 9.01 -5.19 0.53
CA GLY A 175 10.36 -5.00 0.05
C GLY A 175 11.21 -4.13 0.97
N ILE A 176 12.42 -3.90 0.52
CA ILE A 176 13.34 -2.96 1.17
C ILE A 176 12.81 -1.55 0.96
N ASP A 177 12.64 -0.82 2.05
CA ASP A 177 12.16 0.57 2.05
C ASP A 177 13.33 1.55 2.08
N LEU A 178 14.18 1.44 3.08
CA LEU A 178 15.27 2.37 3.32
C LEU A 178 16.62 1.67 3.34
N GLN A 179 17.60 2.33 2.73
CA GLN A 179 18.96 1.82 2.61
C GLN A 179 19.97 2.93 2.86
N PHE A 180 21.12 2.58 3.39
CA PHE A 180 22.28 3.46 3.49
C PHE A 180 23.27 3.18 2.37
N SER A 181 23.76 4.24 1.74
CA SER A 181 24.86 4.20 0.79
C SER A 181 25.92 5.22 1.17
N VAL A 182 27.18 4.85 1.05
CA VAL A 182 28.30 5.78 1.24
C VAL A 182 28.71 6.34 -0.12
N MET A 183 28.67 7.67 -0.25
CA MET A 183 29.04 8.33 -1.50
C MET A 183 30.53 8.10 -1.81
N LYS A 184 30.84 7.81 -3.08
CA LYS A 184 32.20 7.57 -3.55
C LYS A 184 33.16 8.72 -3.20
N GLU A 185 32.68 9.96 -3.27
CA GLU A 185 33.47 11.17 -3.03
C GLU A 185 33.38 11.66 -1.57
N SER A 186 32.78 10.87 -0.65
CA SER A 186 32.76 11.23 0.77
C SER A 186 34.19 11.31 1.34
N LYS A 187 34.48 12.36 2.11
CA LYS A 187 35.72 12.53 2.84
C LYS A 187 35.77 11.77 4.18
N ASN A 188 34.60 11.24 4.61
CA ASN A 188 34.42 10.57 5.90
C ASN A 188 33.93 9.10 5.70
N LYS A 189 34.48 8.39 4.70
CA LYS A 189 34.04 7.03 4.37
C LYS A 189 34.20 6.05 5.52
N GLU A 190 35.33 6.11 6.23
CA GLU A 190 35.64 5.22 7.36
C GLU A 190 34.55 5.36 8.45
N ALA A 191 34.25 6.58 8.86
CA ALA A 191 33.21 6.85 9.85
C ALA A 191 31.79 6.54 9.36
N ALA A 192 31.60 6.49 8.05
CA ALA A 192 30.29 6.13 7.48
C ALA A 192 30.07 4.62 7.34
N TYR A 193 31.15 3.83 7.44
CA TYR A 193 31.10 2.36 7.45
C TYR A 193 31.04 1.77 8.86
N GLU A 194 31.30 2.54 9.91
CA GLU A 194 31.13 2.20 11.32
C GLU A 194 29.65 2.31 11.76
#